data_059496d46146ef3a4fbc3b7c7e095c01
#
_entry.id   059496d46146ef3a4fbc3b7c7e095c01
#
_cell.length_a   1.000
_cell.length_b   1.000
_cell.length_c   1.000
_cell.angle_alpha   90.00
_cell.angle_beta   90.00
_cell.angle_gamma   90.00
#
_symmetry.space_group_name_H-M   'P 1'
#
loop_
_entity.id
_entity.type
_entity.pdbx_description
1 polymer ?
#
loop_
_entity_poly.entity_id
_entity_poly.type
_entity_poly.pdbx_seq_one_letter_code
_entity_poly.pdbx_strand_id
1 'polypeptide(L)'
;MEDSSRTRVCSVLFVDVVGYSKQPVAEQLMLKQAVRDLLNFALDQIDPRERRIQDTGDGAVVVFTGDPEDALFAAMSTRDSAGKLRLRLGINLGPLYLSEMSDSQTNMVGDGINVAQRIMSFAEPGQLLVSRSFRDVAYWLSSDYDRLFVPEPAREDKHGRMHEVYSVTTSVRAGRRVAEIAASLRAQRPSAAEPKEAVGNAPARVFDAGSHLVISGYGKTGVEQALNELAGRGARVISRVEAIGNKWVATCEHPDAAACKVEEFGFARLVTGPTRELVAAKIRELTSYGGIQVGEIELNDGVWTGMCDLSSASR
;
A
#
# COMPACT_ATOMS: atom_id res chain seq x y z
N MET A 1 -25.20 -3.86 -17.94
CA MET A 1 -23.92 -3.20 -17.62
C MET A 1 -23.64 -3.50 -16.18
N GLU A 2 -22.78 -4.49 -15.90
CA GLU A 2 -22.37 -4.78 -14.52
C GLU A 2 -21.47 -3.64 -14.05
N ASP A 3 -21.84 -3.03 -12.94
CA ASP A 3 -21.05 -2.02 -12.25
C ASP A 3 -19.69 -2.64 -11.86
N SER A 4 -18.63 -2.29 -12.61
CA SER A 4 -17.28 -2.84 -12.41
C SER A 4 -16.56 -2.18 -11.22
N SER A 5 -17.28 -1.53 -10.32
CA SER A 5 -16.76 -0.89 -9.15
C SER A 5 -16.40 -1.92 -8.07
N ARG A 6 -15.10 -2.05 -7.73
CA ARG A 6 -14.62 -3.01 -6.74
C ARG A 6 -13.57 -2.40 -5.81
N THR A 7 -13.62 -2.80 -4.53
CA THR A 7 -12.50 -2.57 -3.63
C THR A 7 -11.40 -3.60 -3.93
N ARG A 8 -10.20 -3.12 -4.23
CA ARG A 8 -9.01 -3.92 -4.51
C ARG A 8 -7.86 -3.48 -3.63
N VAL A 9 -6.95 -4.40 -3.35
CA VAL A 9 -5.66 -4.03 -2.75
C VAL A 9 -4.71 -3.66 -3.88
N CYS A 10 -4.27 -2.41 -3.86
CA CYS A 10 -3.43 -1.84 -4.90
C CYS A 10 -2.15 -1.28 -4.30
N SER A 11 -1.07 -1.32 -5.08
CA SER A 11 0.11 -0.54 -4.78
C SER A 11 -0.10 0.90 -5.26
N VAL A 12 0.19 1.87 -4.40
CA VAL A 12 0.01 3.29 -4.69
C VAL A 12 1.34 4.00 -4.55
N LEU A 13 1.82 4.57 -5.64
CA LEU A 13 2.99 5.43 -5.67
C LEU A 13 2.54 6.90 -5.68
N PHE A 14 2.96 7.67 -4.70
CA PHE A 14 2.88 9.13 -4.70
C PHE A 14 4.23 9.73 -5.06
N VAL A 15 4.22 10.72 -5.94
CA VAL A 15 5.38 11.52 -6.34
C VAL A 15 5.05 12.99 -6.16
N ASP A 16 5.91 13.75 -5.52
CA ASP A 16 5.76 15.17 -5.23
C ASP A 16 7.04 15.93 -5.56
N VAL A 17 6.89 17.15 -6.10
CA VAL A 17 8.02 18.04 -6.41
C VAL A 17 8.22 19.03 -5.27
N VAL A 18 9.34 18.92 -4.58
CA VAL A 18 9.66 19.80 -3.45
C VAL A 18 9.76 21.27 -3.87
N GLY A 19 8.91 22.10 -3.26
CA GLY A 19 8.91 23.53 -3.49
C GLY A 19 8.22 23.97 -4.80
N TYR A 20 7.43 23.10 -5.42
CA TYR A 20 6.66 23.39 -6.63
C TYR A 20 5.86 24.69 -6.55
N SER A 21 5.06 24.87 -5.51
CA SER A 21 4.20 26.04 -5.32
C SER A 21 4.94 27.36 -5.11
N LYS A 22 6.27 27.30 -4.83
CA LYS A 22 7.11 28.49 -4.67
C LYS A 22 7.75 28.94 -5.97
N GLN A 23 7.60 28.18 -7.04
CA GLN A 23 8.18 28.52 -8.35
C GLN A 23 7.25 29.43 -9.16
N PRO A 24 7.82 30.27 -10.06
CA PRO A 24 7.05 30.98 -11.06
C PRO A 24 6.23 30.02 -11.93
N VAL A 25 5.10 30.46 -12.48
CA VAL A 25 4.17 29.63 -13.27
C VAL A 25 4.87 28.93 -14.43
N ALA A 26 5.79 29.62 -15.13
CA ALA A 26 6.56 29.02 -16.23
C ALA A 26 7.44 27.85 -15.77
N GLU A 27 8.06 27.96 -14.59
CA GLU A 27 8.86 26.90 -14.01
C GLU A 27 7.97 25.74 -13.51
N GLN A 28 6.81 26.06 -12.94
CA GLN A 28 5.83 25.02 -12.55
C GLN A 28 5.41 24.16 -13.77
N LEU A 29 5.17 24.78 -14.91
CA LEU A 29 4.83 24.05 -16.15
C LEU A 29 5.99 23.15 -16.61
N MET A 30 7.22 23.64 -16.55
CA MET A 30 8.40 22.85 -16.91
C MET A 30 8.62 21.67 -15.93
N LEU A 31 8.47 21.89 -14.64
CA LEU A 31 8.57 20.84 -13.62
C LEU A 31 7.49 19.77 -13.83
N LYS A 32 6.26 20.19 -14.09
CA LYS A 32 5.13 19.29 -14.38
C LYS A 32 5.39 18.41 -15.61
N GLN A 33 5.91 19.01 -16.69
CA GLN A 33 6.27 18.25 -17.89
C GLN A 33 7.40 17.26 -17.59
N ALA A 34 8.42 17.68 -16.85
CA ALA A 34 9.54 16.80 -16.48
C ALA A 34 9.10 15.61 -15.62
N VAL A 35 8.19 15.79 -14.65
CA VAL A 35 7.62 14.69 -13.87
C VAL A 35 6.81 13.74 -14.76
N ARG A 36 6.04 14.28 -15.70
CA ARG A 36 5.27 13.47 -16.66
C ARG A 36 6.19 12.62 -17.53
N ASP A 37 7.28 13.19 -18.05
CA ASP A 37 8.24 12.50 -18.90
C ASP A 37 8.96 11.39 -18.13
N LEU A 38 9.35 11.66 -16.88
CA LEU A 38 9.94 10.66 -15.97
C LEU A 38 8.97 9.49 -15.70
N LEU A 39 7.72 9.79 -15.37
CA LEU A 39 6.73 8.76 -15.12
C LEU A 39 6.43 7.97 -16.40
N ASN A 40 6.30 8.61 -17.55
CA ASN A 40 6.12 7.90 -18.82
C ASN A 40 7.27 6.93 -19.09
N PHE A 41 8.52 7.36 -18.87
CA PHE A 41 9.69 6.50 -19.00
C PHE A 41 9.65 5.33 -18.00
N ALA A 42 9.39 5.61 -16.72
CA ALA A 42 9.36 4.59 -15.67
C ALA A 42 8.23 3.56 -15.86
N LEU A 43 7.14 3.97 -16.48
CA LEU A 43 5.93 3.16 -16.67
C LEU A 43 5.85 2.51 -18.06
N ASP A 44 6.79 2.77 -18.97
CA ASP A 44 6.73 2.34 -20.37
C ASP A 44 6.47 0.83 -20.53
N GLN A 45 7.08 0.02 -19.66
CA GLN A 45 6.99 -1.44 -19.71
C GLN A 45 5.81 -2.04 -18.94
N ILE A 46 4.98 -1.20 -18.30
CA ILE A 46 3.84 -1.65 -17.51
C ILE A 46 2.56 -1.52 -18.33
N ASP A 47 1.75 -2.58 -18.37
CA ASP A 47 0.49 -2.58 -19.12
C ASP A 47 -0.39 -1.39 -18.66
N PRO A 48 -0.84 -0.53 -19.58
CA PRO A 48 -1.75 0.58 -19.23
C PRO A 48 -3.04 0.16 -18.52
N ARG A 49 -3.47 -1.10 -18.70
CA ARG A 49 -4.65 -1.66 -18.02
C ARG A 49 -4.38 -1.96 -16.55
N GLU A 50 -3.12 -2.18 -16.16
CA GLU A 50 -2.71 -2.49 -14.80
C GLU A 50 -2.28 -1.25 -14.00
N ARG A 51 -2.42 -0.06 -14.58
CA ARG A 51 -2.06 1.19 -13.91
C ARG A 51 -3.09 2.29 -14.15
N ARG A 52 -3.20 3.20 -13.19
CA ARG A 52 -3.96 4.45 -13.30
C ARG A 52 -3.10 5.59 -12.80
N ILE A 53 -3.08 6.69 -13.55
CA ILE A 53 -2.28 7.87 -13.21
C ILE A 53 -3.23 9.05 -13.01
N GLN A 54 -3.05 9.78 -11.92
CA GLN A 54 -3.78 11.00 -11.64
C GLN A 54 -2.78 12.10 -11.29
N ASP A 55 -2.94 13.25 -11.93
CA ASP A 55 -2.20 14.47 -11.66
C ASP A 55 -2.69 15.08 -10.32
N THR A 56 -1.79 15.44 -9.42
CA THR A 56 -2.09 16.07 -8.12
C THR A 56 -1.79 17.57 -8.11
N GLY A 57 -1.38 18.13 -9.25
CA GLY A 57 -1.00 19.54 -9.38
C GLY A 57 0.50 19.75 -9.22
N ASP A 58 1.07 19.37 -8.10
CA ASP A 58 2.49 19.44 -7.74
C ASP A 58 3.26 18.12 -7.93
N GLY A 59 2.57 17.10 -8.45
CA GLY A 59 3.12 15.78 -8.66
C GLY A 59 2.11 14.84 -9.32
N ALA A 60 2.16 13.57 -8.95
CA ALA A 60 1.24 12.56 -9.45
C ALA A 60 1.04 11.42 -8.45
N VAL A 61 -0.11 10.75 -8.55
CA VAL A 61 -0.36 9.45 -7.95
C VAL A 61 -0.50 8.40 -9.04
N VAL A 62 0.16 7.27 -8.86
CA VAL A 62 0.06 6.11 -9.73
C VAL A 62 -0.45 4.94 -8.91
N VAL A 63 -1.57 4.37 -9.34
CA VAL A 63 -2.16 3.16 -8.75
C VAL A 63 -1.83 1.99 -9.66
N PHE A 64 -1.27 0.93 -9.07
CA PHE A 64 -0.97 -0.32 -9.75
C PHE A 64 -1.94 -1.38 -9.26
N THR A 65 -2.65 -1.98 -10.19
CA THR A 65 -3.60 -3.08 -9.93
C THR A 65 -3.01 -4.46 -10.23
N GLY A 66 -1.80 -4.48 -10.76
CA GLY A 66 -1.01 -5.66 -11.08
C GLY A 66 0.02 -6.00 -9.98
N ASP A 67 1.20 -6.42 -10.42
CA ASP A 67 2.28 -6.86 -9.54
C ASP A 67 2.83 -5.70 -8.68
N PRO A 68 2.95 -5.86 -7.35
CA PRO A 68 3.59 -4.85 -6.49
C PRO A 68 5.02 -4.50 -6.89
N GLU A 69 5.75 -5.41 -7.54
CA GLU A 69 7.09 -5.16 -8.05
C GLU A 69 7.11 -4.02 -9.08
N ASP A 70 6.04 -3.87 -9.86
CA ASP A 70 5.91 -2.76 -10.81
C ASP A 70 5.94 -1.40 -10.14
N ALA A 71 5.27 -1.26 -9.00
CA ALA A 71 5.30 -0.03 -8.22
C ALA A 71 6.71 0.25 -7.68
N LEU A 72 7.41 -0.78 -7.20
CA LEU A 72 8.77 -0.65 -6.69
C LEU A 72 9.73 -0.20 -7.80
N PHE A 73 9.70 -0.89 -8.95
CA PHE A 73 10.61 -0.59 -10.06
C PHE A 73 10.31 0.76 -10.71
N ALA A 74 9.03 1.11 -10.88
CA ALA A 74 8.65 2.42 -11.39
C ALA A 74 9.12 3.54 -10.46
N ALA A 75 8.94 3.38 -9.14
CA ALA A 75 9.37 4.37 -8.16
C ALA A 75 10.90 4.51 -8.11
N MET A 76 11.64 3.40 -8.13
CA MET A 76 13.11 3.41 -8.18
C MET A 76 13.60 4.07 -9.47
N SER A 77 13.03 3.70 -10.63
CA SER A 77 13.36 4.30 -11.92
C SER A 77 13.09 5.81 -11.94
N THR A 78 11.94 6.24 -11.41
CA THR A 78 11.58 7.66 -11.28
C THR A 78 12.58 8.41 -10.40
N ARG A 79 12.90 7.88 -9.22
CA ARG A 79 13.90 8.48 -8.31
C ARG A 79 15.28 8.60 -8.96
N ASP A 80 15.75 7.50 -9.53
CA ASP A 80 17.14 7.40 -10.00
C ASP A 80 17.35 8.18 -11.32
N SER A 81 16.28 8.42 -12.09
CA SER A 81 16.29 9.24 -13.30
C SER A 81 15.91 10.71 -13.06
N ALA A 82 15.61 11.11 -11.82
CA ALA A 82 15.15 12.46 -11.50
C ALA A 82 16.19 13.58 -11.78
N GLY A 83 17.49 13.24 -11.81
CA GLY A 83 18.56 14.19 -12.07
C GLY A 83 18.57 15.34 -11.05
N LYS A 84 18.24 16.57 -11.50
CA LYS A 84 18.17 17.76 -10.64
C LYS A 84 16.79 17.99 -10.00
N LEU A 85 15.79 17.21 -10.37
CA LEU A 85 14.46 17.32 -9.78
C LEU A 85 14.46 16.81 -8.33
N ARG A 86 13.98 17.65 -7.45
CA ARG A 86 13.87 17.32 -6.02
C ARG A 86 12.53 16.64 -5.80
N LEU A 87 12.47 15.34 -5.96
CA LEU A 87 11.27 14.55 -5.79
C LEU A 87 11.21 13.91 -4.39
N ARG A 88 10.02 13.78 -3.85
CA ARG A 88 9.69 12.89 -2.73
C ARG A 88 8.79 11.79 -3.26
N LEU A 89 9.08 10.56 -2.88
CA LEU A 89 8.33 9.40 -3.34
C LEU A 89 7.86 8.57 -2.14
N GLY A 90 6.64 8.08 -2.23
CA GLY A 90 6.07 7.19 -1.21
C GLY A 90 5.25 6.09 -1.82
N ILE A 91 5.47 4.84 -1.38
CA ILE A 91 4.65 3.70 -1.81
C ILE A 91 3.90 3.13 -0.61
N ASN A 92 2.63 2.81 -0.83
CA ASN A 92 1.81 2.04 0.09
C ASN A 92 1.09 0.92 -0.65
N LEU A 93 0.86 -0.19 0.03
CA LEU A 93 -0.07 -1.24 -0.41
C LEU A 93 -1.31 -1.18 0.49
N GLY A 94 -2.49 -0.99 -0.12
CA GLY A 94 -3.71 -0.86 0.66
C GLY A 94 -4.98 -0.89 -0.18
N PRO A 95 -6.14 -0.96 0.48
CA PRO A 95 -7.44 -1.06 -0.18
C PRO A 95 -7.81 0.25 -0.88
N LEU A 96 -8.29 0.10 -2.13
CA LEU A 96 -8.83 1.17 -2.94
C LEU A 96 -10.14 0.73 -3.59
N TYR A 97 -11.09 1.63 -3.63
CA TYR A 97 -12.27 1.53 -4.47
C TYR A 97 -11.97 2.20 -5.82
N LEU A 98 -12.08 1.43 -6.88
CA LEU A 98 -11.88 1.90 -8.25
C LEU A 98 -13.22 1.85 -8.96
N SER A 99 -13.73 2.99 -9.42
CA SER A 99 -14.91 3.05 -10.27
C SER A 99 -14.56 3.68 -11.62
N GLU A 100 -15.03 3.06 -12.69
CA GLU A 100 -14.95 3.64 -14.02
C GLU A 100 -16.14 4.60 -14.19
N MET A 101 -15.85 5.89 -14.35
CA MET A 101 -16.83 6.87 -14.75
C MET A 101 -16.89 6.94 -16.28
N SER A 102 -18.07 7.27 -16.83
CA SER A 102 -18.34 7.32 -18.27
C SER A 102 -17.45 8.29 -19.09
N ASP A 103 -16.66 9.14 -18.44
CA ASP A 103 -15.82 10.17 -19.06
C ASP A 103 -14.31 9.88 -18.99
N SER A 104 -13.89 8.62 -19.05
CA SER A 104 -12.48 8.22 -19.01
C SER A 104 -11.72 8.63 -17.73
N GLN A 105 -12.40 9.18 -16.74
CA GLN A 105 -11.83 9.46 -15.41
C GLN A 105 -12.17 8.32 -14.46
N THR A 106 -11.16 7.69 -13.94
CA THR A 106 -11.33 6.69 -12.87
C THR A 106 -11.38 7.43 -11.53
N ASN A 107 -12.48 7.26 -10.81
CA ASN A 107 -12.53 7.75 -9.43
C ASN A 107 -11.82 6.73 -8.52
N MET A 108 -10.76 7.18 -7.87
CA MET A 108 -9.93 6.35 -6.99
C MET A 108 -10.10 6.86 -5.56
N VAL A 109 -10.77 6.09 -4.71
CA VAL A 109 -11.05 6.47 -3.32
C VAL A 109 -10.62 5.35 -2.39
N GLY A 110 -9.99 5.69 -1.28
CA GLY A 110 -9.64 4.73 -0.24
C GLY A 110 -8.44 5.13 0.59
N ASP A 111 -8.31 4.49 1.75
CA ASP A 111 -7.22 4.77 2.70
C ASP A 111 -5.84 4.46 2.08
N GLY A 112 -5.78 3.54 1.12
CA GLY A 112 -4.54 3.23 0.40
C GLY A 112 -3.85 4.44 -0.22
N ILE A 113 -4.63 5.39 -0.80
CA ILE A 113 -4.09 6.65 -1.34
C ILE A 113 -3.65 7.59 -0.22
N ASN A 114 -4.48 7.76 0.80
CA ASN A 114 -4.18 8.64 1.91
C ASN A 114 -2.88 8.23 2.62
N VAL A 115 -2.71 6.94 2.88
CA VAL A 115 -1.49 6.41 3.49
C VAL A 115 -0.29 6.62 2.56
N ALA A 116 -0.40 6.34 1.26
CA ALA A 116 0.70 6.59 0.32
C ALA A 116 1.15 8.07 0.33
N GLN A 117 0.18 9.00 0.37
CA GLN A 117 0.48 10.43 0.51
C GLN A 117 1.19 10.76 1.82
N ARG A 118 0.81 10.12 2.94
CA ARG A 118 1.50 10.30 4.24
C ARG A 118 2.93 9.78 4.17
N ILE A 119 3.13 8.56 3.66
CA ILE A 119 4.46 7.99 3.49
C ILE A 119 5.35 8.92 2.64
N MET A 120 4.83 9.42 1.51
CA MET A 120 5.55 10.39 0.68
C MET A 120 5.87 11.68 1.45
N SER A 121 4.96 12.20 2.27
CA SER A 121 5.19 13.45 3.01
C SER A 121 6.31 13.36 4.06
N PHE A 122 6.66 12.17 4.50
CA PHE A 122 7.79 11.92 5.42
C PHE A 122 9.14 11.83 4.70
N ALA A 123 9.12 11.68 3.38
CA ALA A 123 10.36 11.53 2.60
C ALA A 123 11.11 12.85 2.47
N GLU A 124 12.43 12.77 2.53
CA GLU A 124 13.34 13.85 2.17
C GLU A 124 13.47 13.94 0.63
N PRO A 125 13.92 15.10 0.10
CA PRO A 125 14.17 15.24 -1.33
C PRO A 125 15.13 14.18 -1.86
N GLY A 126 14.72 13.42 -2.87
CA GLY A 126 15.47 12.30 -3.45
C GLY A 126 15.25 10.97 -2.72
N GLN A 127 14.43 10.95 -1.68
CA GLN A 127 14.13 9.74 -0.92
C GLN A 127 12.87 9.04 -1.46
N LEU A 128 12.91 7.73 -1.47
CA LEU A 128 11.77 6.84 -1.68
C LEU A 128 11.50 6.09 -0.37
N LEU A 129 10.32 6.31 0.19
CA LEU A 129 9.83 5.60 1.36
C LEU A 129 8.73 4.61 0.99
N VAL A 130 8.64 3.53 1.73
CA VAL A 130 7.56 2.56 1.60
C VAL A 130 6.91 2.29 2.95
N SER A 131 5.61 1.98 2.94
CA SER A 131 4.89 1.55 4.12
C SER A 131 5.29 0.13 4.53
N ARG A 132 5.03 -0.23 5.79
CA ARG A 132 5.18 -1.60 6.26
C ARG A 132 4.40 -2.61 5.41
N SER A 133 3.13 -2.32 5.08
CA SER A 133 2.29 -3.20 4.28
C SER A 133 2.90 -3.49 2.91
N PHE A 134 3.47 -2.48 2.25
CA PHE A 134 4.16 -2.66 0.98
C PHE A 134 5.47 -3.44 1.15
N ARG A 135 6.29 -3.05 2.13
CA ARG A 135 7.57 -3.73 2.44
C ARG A 135 7.37 -5.21 2.71
N ASP A 136 6.40 -5.56 3.54
CA ASP A 136 6.19 -6.95 3.93
C ASP A 136 5.78 -7.82 2.74
N VAL A 137 4.95 -7.31 1.83
CA VAL A 137 4.60 -8.01 0.59
C VAL A 137 5.80 -8.10 -0.34
N ALA A 138 6.50 -7.00 -0.60
CA ALA A 138 7.66 -6.97 -1.50
C ALA A 138 8.81 -7.87 -1.00
N TYR A 139 9.08 -7.89 0.30
CA TYR A 139 10.08 -8.76 0.94
C TYR A 139 9.87 -10.24 0.59
N TRP A 140 8.62 -10.68 0.54
CA TRP A 140 8.28 -12.07 0.27
C TRP A 140 8.19 -12.41 -1.22
N LEU A 141 8.17 -11.41 -2.10
CA LEU A 141 8.22 -11.65 -3.55
C LEU A 141 9.60 -12.15 -3.97
N SER A 142 10.67 -11.61 -3.39
CA SER A 142 12.02 -12.07 -3.63
C SER A 142 12.91 -11.85 -2.41
N SER A 143 13.74 -12.87 -2.08
CA SER A 143 14.78 -12.74 -1.05
C SER A 143 15.84 -11.67 -1.38
N ASP A 144 15.98 -11.33 -2.66
CA ASP A 144 16.90 -10.29 -3.11
C ASP A 144 16.47 -8.89 -2.63
N TYR A 145 15.20 -8.72 -2.22
CA TYR A 145 14.67 -7.44 -1.73
C TYR A 145 14.93 -7.17 -0.26
N ASP A 146 15.39 -8.15 0.52
CA ASP A 146 15.70 -7.98 1.95
C ASP A 146 16.64 -6.78 2.21
N ARG A 147 17.62 -6.60 1.36
CA ARG A 147 18.62 -5.54 1.48
C ARG A 147 18.20 -4.19 0.87
N LEU A 148 17.05 -4.13 0.24
CA LEU A 148 16.54 -2.88 -0.34
C LEU A 148 15.90 -2.00 0.72
N PHE A 149 15.24 -2.60 1.72
CA PHE A 149 14.43 -1.89 2.68
C PHE A 149 15.19 -1.65 3.98
N VAL A 150 15.49 -0.40 4.26
CA VAL A 150 16.13 0.02 5.51
C VAL A 150 15.06 0.61 6.43
N PRO A 151 14.88 0.07 7.64
CA PRO A 151 13.90 0.59 8.57
C PRO A 151 14.25 2.04 8.97
N GLU A 152 13.25 2.90 8.98
CA GLU A 152 13.32 4.28 9.46
C GLU A 152 12.58 4.39 10.80
N PRO A 153 12.86 5.44 11.59
CA PRO A 153 12.04 5.73 12.75
C PRO A 153 10.57 5.86 12.37
N ALA A 154 9.69 5.29 13.17
CA ALA A 154 8.24 5.46 12.96
C ALA A 154 7.87 6.94 12.94
N ARG A 155 6.98 7.32 12.03
CA ARG A 155 6.57 8.70 11.80
C ARG A 155 5.11 8.89 12.19
N GLU A 156 4.83 9.94 12.91
CA GLU A 156 3.47 10.35 13.22
C GLU A 156 2.95 11.32 12.15
N ASP A 157 1.74 11.08 11.65
CA ASP A 157 1.09 12.01 10.73
C ASP A 157 0.33 13.11 11.50
N LYS A 158 -0.17 14.10 10.75
CA LYS A 158 -0.92 15.23 11.32
C LYS A 158 -2.22 14.84 12.06
N HIS A 159 -2.62 13.60 12.00
CA HIS A 159 -3.79 13.05 12.68
C HIS A 159 -3.42 12.13 13.85
N GLY A 160 -2.14 12.12 14.28
CA GLY A 160 -1.65 11.30 15.37
C GLY A 160 -1.47 9.81 15.03
N ARG A 161 -1.63 9.41 13.74
CA ARG A 161 -1.44 8.03 13.32
C ARG A 161 0.05 7.75 13.11
N MET A 162 0.55 6.72 13.79
CA MET A 162 1.91 6.23 13.61
C MET A 162 2.05 5.37 12.36
N HIS A 163 3.10 5.62 11.60
CA HIS A 163 3.45 4.87 10.39
C HIS A 163 4.85 4.28 10.52
N GLU A 164 4.94 2.97 10.39
CA GLU A 164 6.22 2.30 10.18
C GLU A 164 6.61 2.47 8.72
N VAL A 165 7.78 3.04 8.51
CA VAL A 165 8.28 3.38 7.19
C VAL A 165 9.67 2.80 6.95
N TYR A 166 9.97 2.52 5.71
CA TYR A 166 11.25 1.97 5.29
C TYR A 166 11.76 2.78 4.11
N SER A 167 13.04 3.16 4.13
CA SER A 167 13.66 3.77 2.96
C SER A 167 14.14 2.69 1.99
N VAL A 168 13.99 2.99 0.70
CA VAL A 168 14.50 2.12 -0.36
C VAL A 168 15.92 2.58 -0.71
N THR A 169 16.91 1.71 -0.49
CA THR A 169 18.33 2.04 -0.67
C THR A 169 18.65 2.51 -2.10
N THR A 170 19.59 3.45 -2.19
CA THR A 170 20.20 3.95 -3.44
C THR A 170 21.47 3.19 -3.82
N SER A 171 21.81 2.11 -3.10
CA SER A 171 23.03 1.34 -3.37
C SER A 171 23.07 0.89 -4.83
N VAL A 172 24.11 1.32 -5.56
CA VAL A 172 24.35 0.97 -6.98
C VAL A 172 24.34 -0.55 -7.19
N ARG A 173 24.81 -1.32 -6.21
CA ARG A 173 24.85 -2.78 -6.28
C ARG A 173 23.46 -3.39 -6.14
N ALA A 174 22.63 -2.87 -5.24
CA ALA A 174 21.24 -3.29 -5.07
C ALA A 174 20.39 -2.83 -6.27
N GLY A 175 20.56 -1.58 -6.73
CA GLY A 175 19.86 -1.06 -7.90
C GLY A 175 20.15 -1.84 -9.18
N ARG A 176 21.42 -2.23 -9.41
CA ARG A 176 21.78 -3.08 -10.57
C ARG A 176 21.14 -4.45 -10.49
N ARG A 177 21.14 -5.08 -9.31
CA ARG A 177 20.53 -6.38 -9.08
C ARG A 177 19.04 -6.34 -9.31
N VAL A 178 18.36 -5.31 -8.80
CA VAL A 178 16.93 -5.09 -9.00
C VAL A 178 16.60 -4.83 -10.48
N ALA A 179 17.42 -4.05 -11.18
CA ALA A 179 17.23 -3.83 -12.62
C ALA A 179 17.41 -5.13 -13.43
N GLU A 180 18.35 -6.00 -13.05
CA GLU A 180 18.53 -7.33 -13.66
C GLU A 180 17.32 -8.24 -13.41
N ILE A 181 16.80 -8.24 -12.16
CA ILE A 181 15.60 -9.00 -11.78
C ILE A 181 14.39 -8.45 -12.54
N ALA A 182 14.19 -7.13 -12.57
CA ALA A 182 13.11 -6.50 -13.32
C ALA A 182 13.16 -6.84 -14.82
N ALA A 183 14.34 -6.81 -15.44
CA ALA A 183 14.52 -7.18 -16.83
C ALA A 183 14.22 -8.68 -17.07
N SER A 184 14.66 -9.55 -16.15
CA SER A 184 14.38 -10.98 -16.21
C SER A 184 12.89 -11.31 -16.07
N LEU A 185 12.22 -10.66 -15.10
CA LEU A 185 10.77 -10.84 -14.88
C LEU A 185 9.95 -10.32 -16.07
N ARG A 186 10.33 -9.18 -16.64
CA ARG A 186 9.70 -8.63 -17.86
C ARG A 186 9.85 -9.55 -19.06
N ALA A 187 11.02 -10.15 -19.24
CA ALA A 187 11.26 -11.09 -20.33
C ALA A 187 10.47 -12.41 -20.18
N GLN A 188 10.05 -12.75 -18.96
CA GLN A 188 9.29 -13.94 -18.63
C GLN A 188 7.77 -13.70 -18.56
N ARG A 189 7.30 -12.45 -18.64
CA ARG A 189 5.87 -12.14 -18.64
C ARG A 189 5.23 -12.60 -19.93
N PRO A 190 4.33 -13.58 -19.89
CA PRO A 190 3.45 -13.85 -21.01
C PRO A 190 2.45 -12.69 -21.12
N SER A 191 2.23 -12.19 -22.34
CA SER A 191 1.16 -11.26 -22.67
C SER A 191 -0.15 -11.73 -22.04
N ALA A 192 -0.67 -10.99 -21.05
CA ALA A 192 -2.06 -11.01 -20.52
C ALA A 192 -2.79 -12.37 -20.46
N ALA A 193 -2.07 -13.47 -20.25
CA ALA A 193 -2.68 -14.76 -19.98
C ALA A 193 -2.79 -14.96 -18.46
N GLU A 194 -3.90 -15.55 -18.02
CA GLU A 194 -4.04 -15.99 -16.64
C GLU A 194 -2.79 -16.76 -16.18
N PRO A 195 -2.34 -16.62 -14.91
CA PRO A 195 -1.21 -17.37 -14.40
C PRO A 195 -1.45 -18.86 -14.71
N LYS A 196 -0.56 -19.50 -15.45
CA LYS A 196 -0.64 -20.94 -15.60
C LYS A 196 -0.55 -21.54 -14.21
N GLU A 197 -1.57 -22.32 -13.81
CA GLU A 197 -1.52 -23.04 -12.55
C GLU A 197 -0.19 -23.78 -12.47
N ALA A 198 0.61 -23.39 -11.49
CA ALA A 198 1.81 -24.16 -11.18
C ALA A 198 1.32 -25.54 -10.79
N VAL A 199 1.78 -26.56 -11.51
CA VAL A 199 1.52 -27.96 -11.22
C VAL A 199 2.21 -28.26 -9.88
N GLY A 200 1.48 -28.06 -8.81
CA GLY A 200 1.94 -28.32 -7.47
C GLY A 200 1.09 -27.56 -6.46
N ASN A 201 0.57 -28.26 -5.50
CA ASN A 201 -0.26 -27.78 -4.40
C ASN A 201 0.61 -27.00 -3.39
N ALA A 202 1.36 -25.99 -3.86
CA ALA A 202 2.14 -25.13 -2.98
C ALA A 202 1.16 -24.36 -2.08
N PRO A 203 1.29 -24.47 -0.75
CA PRO A 203 0.37 -23.79 0.17
C PRO A 203 0.45 -22.29 -0.05
N ALA A 204 -0.72 -21.65 -0.05
CA ALA A 204 -0.80 -20.19 -0.04
C ALA A 204 -0.16 -19.65 1.23
N ARG A 205 0.43 -18.47 1.12
CA ARG A 205 1.00 -17.75 2.27
C ARG A 205 0.02 -16.69 2.71
N VAL A 206 -0.14 -16.56 4.00
CA VAL A 206 -0.99 -15.54 4.64
C VAL A 206 -0.07 -14.53 5.30
N PHE A 207 -0.27 -13.26 4.98
CA PHE A 207 0.50 -12.13 5.51
C PHE A 207 -0.43 -11.25 6.34
N ASP A 208 0.01 -10.97 7.56
CA ASP A 208 -0.69 -10.06 8.45
C ASP A 208 -0.27 -8.61 8.15
N ALA A 209 -1.21 -7.85 7.58
CA ALA A 209 -1.06 -6.42 7.30
C ALA A 209 -1.76 -5.56 8.37
N GLY A 210 -1.94 -6.09 9.58
CA GLY A 210 -2.57 -5.42 10.72
C GLY A 210 -4.09 -5.63 10.75
N SER A 211 -4.88 -4.75 10.16
CA SER A 211 -6.35 -4.93 10.09
C SER A 211 -6.81 -5.93 9.02
N HIS A 212 -5.91 -6.33 8.13
CA HIS A 212 -6.20 -7.17 6.98
C HIS A 212 -5.18 -8.29 6.85
N LEU A 213 -5.60 -9.42 6.30
CA LEU A 213 -4.72 -10.50 5.88
C LEU A 213 -4.65 -10.52 4.35
N VAL A 214 -3.44 -10.57 3.81
CA VAL A 214 -3.17 -10.76 2.39
C VAL A 214 -2.76 -12.21 2.18
N ILE A 215 -3.48 -12.92 1.31
CA ILE A 215 -3.23 -14.32 0.97
C ILE A 215 -2.64 -14.36 -0.41
N SER A 216 -1.48 -14.98 -0.61
CA SER A 216 -0.88 -15.10 -1.93
C SER A 216 -0.28 -16.48 -2.19
N GLY A 217 -0.31 -16.90 -3.45
CA GLY A 217 0.23 -18.19 -3.87
C GLY A 217 0.33 -18.32 -5.38
N TYR A 218 1.09 -19.31 -5.83
CA TYR A 218 1.23 -19.61 -7.27
C TYR A 218 0.09 -20.47 -7.82
N GLY A 219 -0.72 -21.10 -6.95
CA GLY A 219 -1.90 -21.89 -7.29
C GLY A 219 -3.17 -21.20 -6.81
N LYS A 220 -4.16 -21.02 -7.70
CA LYS A 220 -5.46 -20.44 -7.39
C LYS A 220 -6.17 -21.20 -6.28
N THR A 221 -6.22 -22.51 -6.41
CA THR A 221 -6.86 -23.43 -5.45
C THR A 221 -6.29 -23.28 -4.03
N GLY A 222 -4.94 -23.14 -3.90
CA GLY A 222 -4.30 -22.93 -2.59
C GLY A 222 -4.70 -21.62 -1.93
N VAL A 223 -4.85 -20.56 -2.73
CA VAL A 223 -5.31 -19.24 -2.22
C VAL A 223 -6.78 -19.27 -1.86
N GLU A 224 -7.62 -19.92 -2.68
CA GLU A 224 -9.05 -20.13 -2.40
C GLU A 224 -9.26 -20.94 -1.12
N GLN A 225 -8.49 -22.00 -0.92
CA GLN A 225 -8.57 -22.83 0.29
C GLN A 225 -8.20 -22.01 1.53
N ALA A 226 -7.07 -21.29 1.50
CA ALA A 226 -6.64 -20.46 2.62
C ALA A 226 -7.65 -19.33 2.92
N LEU A 227 -8.24 -18.72 1.89
CA LEU A 227 -9.28 -17.70 2.05
C LEU A 227 -10.53 -18.30 2.70
N ASN A 228 -10.96 -19.49 2.26
CA ASN A 228 -12.12 -20.17 2.83
C ASN A 228 -11.88 -20.61 4.29
N GLU A 229 -10.68 -21.07 4.64
CA GLU A 229 -10.31 -21.40 6.02
C GLU A 229 -10.37 -20.17 6.93
N LEU A 230 -9.86 -19.01 6.47
CA LEU A 230 -9.96 -17.75 7.22
C LEU A 230 -11.40 -17.25 7.33
N ALA A 231 -12.17 -17.35 6.25
CA ALA A 231 -13.61 -17.01 6.28
C ALA A 231 -14.39 -17.90 7.23
N GLY A 232 -14.08 -19.22 7.28
CA GLY A 232 -14.65 -20.16 8.26
C GLY A 232 -14.30 -19.84 9.72
N ARG A 233 -13.20 -19.11 9.95
CA ARG A 233 -12.79 -18.56 11.25
C ARG A 233 -13.36 -17.18 11.55
N GLY A 234 -14.21 -16.64 10.69
CA GLY A 234 -14.90 -15.37 10.88
C GLY A 234 -14.26 -14.18 10.14
N ALA A 235 -13.25 -14.38 9.32
CA ALA A 235 -12.68 -13.31 8.50
C ALA A 235 -13.69 -12.86 7.43
N ARG A 236 -13.91 -11.56 7.32
CA ARG A 236 -14.73 -11.00 6.23
C ARG A 236 -13.88 -10.86 4.96
N VAL A 237 -14.32 -11.52 3.88
CA VAL A 237 -13.64 -11.44 2.58
C VAL A 237 -13.77 -10.02 2.02
N ILE A 238 -12.64 -9.40 1.67
CA ILE A 238 -12.57 -8.06 1.06
C ILE A 238 -12.44 -8.18 -0.45
N SER A 239 -11.52 -9.02 -0.95
CA SER A 239 -11.37 -9.27 -2.37
C SER A 239 -11.59 -10.74 -2.71
N ARG A 240 -12.02 -11.01 -3.95
CA ARG A 240 -12.00 -12.36 -4.50
C ARG A 240 -10.55 -12.74 -4.82
N VAL A 241 -10.34 -14.04 -5.07
CA VAL A 241 -9.05 -14.53 -5.55
C VAL A 241 -8.84 -14.02 -6.98
N GLU A 242 -7.84 -13.19 -7.17
CA GLU A 242 -7.51 -12.54 -8.44
C GLU A 242 -6.05 -12.85 -8.82
N ALA A 243 -5.79 -12.90 -10.13
CA ALA A 243 -4.43 -13.03 -10.64
C ALA A 243 -3.72 -11.68 -10.58
N ILE A 244 -2.57 -11.62 -9.91
CA ILE A 244 -1.72 -10.43 -9.86
C ILE A 244 -0.31 -10.86 -10.28
N GLY A 245 0.11 -10.44 -11.48
CA GLY A 245 1.35 -10.91 -12.08
C GLY A 245 1.34 -12.43 -12.26
N ASN A 246 2.29 -13.14 -11.68
CA ASN A 246 2.41 -14.59 -11.74
C ASN A 246 1.84 -15.31 -10.50
N LYS A 247 1.09 -14.62 -9.66
CA LYS A 247 0.51 -15.14 -8.41
C LYS A 247 -0.99 -14.92 -8.36
N TRP A 248 -1.63 -15.72 -7.54
CA TRP A 248 -3.01 -15.53 -7.12
C TRP A 248 -3.00 -14.85 -5.76
N VAL A 249 -3.86 -13.84 -5.58
CA VAL A 249 -3.93 -13.04 -4.36
C VAL A 249 -5.38 -12.85 -3.94
N ALA A 250 -5.62 -12.85 -2.64
CA ALA A 250 -6.89 -12.49 -2.02
C ALA A 250 -6.65 -11.70 -0.74
N THR A 251 -7.66 -10.97 -0.30
CA THR A 251 -7.59 -10.18 0.94
C THR A 251 -8.84 -10.39 1.77
N CYS A 252 -8.65 -10.53 3.08
CA CYS A 252 -9.75 -10.53 4.04
C CYS A 252 -9.41 -9.66 5.26
N GLU A 253 -10.42 -9.27 6.03
CA GLU A 253 -10.21 -8.71 7.36
C GLU A 253 -9.60 -9.78 8.26
N HIS A 254 -8.82 -9.35 9.25
CA HIS A 254 -8.29 -10.29 10.25
C HIS A 254 -9.47 -10.95 10.99
N PRO A 255 -9.53 -12.28 11.11
CA PRO A 255 -10.67 -12.97 11.73
C PRO A 255 -10.92 -12.51 13.16
N ASP A 256 -9.85 -12.14 13.87
CA ASP A 256 -9.94 -11.65 15.25
C ASP A 256 -10.21 -10.13 15.34
N ALA A 257 -10.31 -9.41 14.21
CA ALA A 257 -10.68 -7.99 14.21
C ALA A 257 -12.10 -7.79 14.80
N ALA A 258 -12.98 -8.76 14.62
CA ALA A 258 -14.30 -8.79 15.26
C ALA A 258 -14.25 -9.15 16.77
N ALA A 259 -13.12 -9.65 17.26
CA ALA A 259 -12.96 -10.03 18.67
C ALA A 259 -12.61 -8.84 19.58
N CYS A 260 -12.30 -7.66 19.03
CA CYS A 260 -12.15 -6.46 19.83
C CYS A 260 -13.52 -5.97 20.31
N LYS A 261 -13.65 -5.84 21.64
CA LYS A 261 -14.81 -5.19 22.24
C LYS A 261 -14.54 -3.70 22.37
N VAL A 262 -15.55 -2.90 22.07
CA VAL A 262 -15.49 -1.44 22.23
C VAL A 262 -16.57 -1.03 23.22
N GLU A 263 -16.18 -0.44 24.33
CA GLU A 263 -17.09 0.11 25.33
C GLU A 263 -17.06 1.64 25.24
N GLU A 264 -18.24 2.26 25.34
CA GLU A 264 -18.42 3.69 25.17
C GLU A 264 -18.57 4.41 26.50
N PHE A 265 -17.74 5.43 26.73
CA PHE A 265 -17.80 6.30 27.89
C PHE A 265 -17.83 7.78 27.43
N GLY A 266 -19.00 8.25 27.02
CA GLY A 266 -19.12 9.56 26.38
C GLY A 266 -18.34 9.63 25.06
N PHE A 267 -17.35 10.50 24.99
CA PHE A 267 -16.44 10.58 23.82
C PHE A 267 -15.30 9.56 23.88
N ALA A 268 -15.02 8.99 25.04
CA ALA A 268 -13.99 7.97 25.17
C ALA A 268 -14.47 6.60 24.70
N ARG A 269 -13.58 5.83 24.10
CA ARG A 269 -13.79 4.42 23.70
C ARG A 269 -12.70 3.58 24.33
N LEU A 270 -13.11 2.60 25.12
CA LEU A 270 -12.23 1.56 25.63
C LEU A 270 -12.27 0.39 24.66
N VAL A 271 -11.11 0.02 24.13
CA VAL A 271 -10.97 -1.09 23.20
C VAL A 271 -10.22 -2.21 23.89
N THR A 272 -10.79 -3.39 23.92
CA THR A 272 -10.16 -4.59 24.47
C THR A 272 -10.09 -5.68 23.40
N GLY A 273 -9.02 -6.47 23.40
CA GLY A 273 -8.83 -7.51 22.39
C GLY A 273 -7.75 -8.52 22.74
N PRO A 274 -7.65 -9.61 21.98
CA PRO A 274 -6.75 -10.73 22.28
C PRO A 274 -5.27 -10.40 21.99
N THR A 275 -4.97 -9.46 21.11
CA THR A 275 -3.60 -9.04 20.81
C THR A 275 -3.47 -7.52 20.80
N ARG A 276 -2.24 -7.04 21.08
CA ARG A 276 -1.91 -5.60 21.07
C ARG A 276 -2.17 -4.99 19.69
N GLU A 277 -1.82 -5.71 18.65
CA GLU A 277 -1.94 -5.29 17.24
C GLU A 277 -3.40 -5.07 16.84
N LEU A 278 -4.30 -5.96 17.27
CA LEU A 278 -5.73 -5.85 16.99
C LEU A 278 -6.36 -4.67 17.73
N VAL A 279 -6.01 -4.48 19.00
CA VAL A 279 -6.47 -3.31 19.77
C VAL A 279 -5.95 -2.02 19.12
N ALA A 280 -4.68 -1.97 18.73
CA ALA A 280 -4.11 -0.83 18.03
C ALA A 280 -4.79 -0.57 16.68
N ALA A 281 -5.10 -1.62 15.92
CA ALA A 281 -5.82 -1.50 14.66
C ALA A 281 -7.24 -0.95 14.86
N LYS A 282 -7.95 -1.44 15.89
CA LYS A 282 -9.31 -0.98 16.20
C LYS A 282 -9.33 0.47 16.69
N ILE A 283 -8.36 0.88 17.52
CA ILE A 283 -8.19 2.27 17.93
C ILE A 283 -7.93 3.17 16.72
N ARG A 284 -7.03 2.76 15.81
CA ARG A 284 -6.77 3.50 14.57
C ARG A 284 -8.03 3.66 13.72
N GLU A 285 -8.83 2.60 13.58
CA GLU A 285 -10.11 2.67 12.88
C GLU A 285 -11.05 3.71 13.51
N LEU A 286 -11.23 3.67 14.83
CA LEU A 286 -12.09 4.59 15.55
C LEU A 286 -11.60 6.05 15.48
N THR A 287 -10.28 6.25 15.46
CA THR A 287 -9.67 7.58 15.40
C THR A 287 -9.47 8.11 13.99
N SER A 288 -9.75 7.32 12.95
CA SER A 288 -9.59 7.73 11.54
C SER A 288 -10.40 8.95 11.14
N TYR A 289 -11.46 9.26 11.87
CA TYR A 289 -12.35 10.40 11.66
C TYR A 289 -12.09 11.60 12.58
N GLY A 290 -10.90 11.67 13.20
CA GLY A 290 -10.49 12.84 13.98
C GLY A 290 -10.37 12.62 15.49
N GLY A 291 -10.49 11.39 15.96
CA GLY A 291 -10.18 11.03 17.36
C GLY A 291 -8.68 10.86 17.61
N ILE A 292 -8.30 10.78 18.88
CA ILE A 292 -6.92 10.55 19.33
C ILE A 292 -6.84 9.31 20.23
N GLN A 293 -5.73 8.57 20.15
CA GLN A 293 -5.41 7.54 21.14
C GLN A 293 -5.02 8.20 22.46
N VAL A 294 -5.52 7.68 23.57
CA VAL A 294 -5.22 8.14 24.92
C VAL A 294 -4.41 7.08 25.65
N GLY A 295 -3.18 7.41 26.01
CA GLY A 295 -2.27 6.50 26.70
C GLY A 295 -1.69 5.39 25.81
N GLU A 296 -1.01 4.44 26.45
CA GLU A 296 -0.46 3.26 25.80
C GLU A 296 -1.48 2.10 25.77
N ILE A 297 -1.23 1.12 24.91
CA ILE A 297 -1.99 -0.12 24.89
C ILE A 297 -1.29 -1.09 25.83
N GLU A 298 -1.98 -1.53 26.87
CA GLU A 298 -1.45 -2.32 27.97
C GLU A 298 -2.10 -3.71 28.03
N LEU A 299 -1.36 -4.67 28.61
CA LEU A 299 -1.89 -6.01 28.88
C LEU A 299 -2.42 -6.05 30.31
N ASN A 300 -3.73 -6.17 30.48
CA ASN A 300 -4.41 -6.26 31.76
C ASN A 300 -5.18 -7.58 31.86
N ASP A 301 -4.88 -8.40 32.85
CA ASP A 301 -5.53 -9.70 33.11
C ASP A 301 -5.62 -10.63 31.87
N GLY A 302 -4.55 -10.61 31.04
CA GLY A 302 -4.48 -11.43 29.84
C GLY A 302 -5.24 -10.88 28.62
N VAL A 303 -5.77 -9.65 28.72
CA VAL A 303 -6.49 -8.95 27.64
C VAL A 303 -5.78 -7.63 27.35
N TRP A 304 -5.48 -7.37 26.09
CA TRP A 304 -4.92 -6.11 25.67
C TRP A 304 -6.01 -5.02 25.69
N THR A 305 -5.65 -3.87 26.26
CA THR A 305 -6.59 -2.76 26.50
C THR A 305 -5.95 -1.46 26.03
N GLY A 306 -6.69 -0.66 25.31
CA GLY A 306 -6.30 0.67 24.90
C GLY A 306 -7.51 1.61 24.85
N MET A 307 -7.27 2.91 24.87
CA MET A 307 -8.32 3.92 24.89
C MET A 307 -8.13 4.94 23.79
N CYS A 308 -9.24 5.44 23.25
CA CYS A 308 -9.22 6.62 22.38
C CYS A 308 -10.34 7.61 22.76
N ASP A 309 -10.11 8.87 22.42
CA ASP A 309 -11.05 9.97 22.61
C ASP A 309 -11.51 10.49 21.25
N LEU A 310 -12.82 10.56 21.03
CA LEU A 310 -13.47 11.01 19.81
C LEU A 310 -14.03 12.44 19.92
N SER A 311 -13.74 13.19 21.01
CA SER A 311 -14.28 14.53 21.22
C SER A 311 -13.89 15.55 20.11
N SER A 312 -12.79 15.30 19.40
CA SER A 312 -12.33 16.12 18.28
C SER A 312 -12.94 15.72 16.93
N ALA A 313 -13.61 14.56 16.85
CA ALA A 313 -14.25 14.08 15.61
C ALA A 313 -15.57 14.80 15.27
N SER A 314 -16.09 15.62 16.18
CA SER A 314 -17.39 16.30 16.06
C SER A 314 -17.30 17.77 15.65
N ARG A 315 -16.16 18.24 15.12
CA ARG A 315 -15.99 19.63 14.64
C ARG A 315 -15.72 19.71 13.16
#